data_0099ef6ddfd4feb2287444b92836905a
#
_entry.id   0099ef6ddfd4feb2287444b92836905a
#
_cell.length_a   1.000
_cell.length_b   1.000
_cell.length_c   1.000
_cell.angle_alpha   90.00
_cell.angle_beta   90.00
_cell.angle_gamma   90.00
#
_symmetry.space_group_name_H-M   'P 1'
#
loop_
_entity.id
_entity.type
_entity.pdbx_description
1 polymer ?
#
loop_
_entity_poly.entity_id
_entity_poly.type
_entity_poly.pdbx_seq_one_letter_code
_entity_poly.pdbx_strand_id
1 'polypeptide(L)'
;MIYLSTMIGNILTIVFFLLCPACVLWLCKRFPLLDKIGPVLILYIVGIIFGNLFHPSGMAGIQNVLSSATVPLAIPLMLFSCTFQRSKTNSQLIALLLGLAAVTLSVFAGYFLFGRNMEDGAKIGGMLTGVYTGGTINLASLKVMLDVPEETFILLNSFDMAVSFLYLTFLLSFGIRLFRRWLPVEARADDQEVNGQEKEQPFKGLFTKQGLRDAGVLLAVDALIIGISAGLGLLAGDGAFMTVLILSLTTLGIATSFWKPLNKRKHGYDIGMYCIYVFSVVVASMADLRSLSISGSLNMLGYLTFVIFFSLLLEVLAAKPLKVDADTMTVSSVAYICSPPFVPMMAAAMKNKSVLAGGLSVGVVGYAVGNYLGFLIARLLETL
;
A
#
# COMPACT_ATOMS: atom_id res chain seq x y z
N MET A 1 11.95 27.28 27.35
CA MET A 1 11.33 26.06 27.87
C MET A 1 10.42 25.35 26.86
N ILE A 2 9.50 26.05 26.20
CA ILE A 2 8.55 25.46 25.19
C ILE A 2 9.30 24.82 24.01
N TYR A 3 10.31 25.45 23.45
CA TYR A 3 11.09 24.92 22.32
C TYR A 3 11.81 23.60 22.65
N LEU A 4 12.36 23.50 23.86
CA LEU A 4 13.06 22.28 24.31
C LEU A 4 12.07 21.12 24.53
N SER A 5 10.88 21.38 25.08
CA SER A 5 9.85 20.38 25.27
C SER A 5 9.29 19.85 23.95
N THR A 6 9.09 20.72 22.94
CA THR A 6 8.67 20.34 21.59
C THR A 6 9.74 19.50 20.90
N MET A 7 11.02 19.88 21.02
CA MET A 7 12.12 19.12 20.43
C MET A 7 12.25 17.72 21.05
N ILE A 8 12.12 17.61 22.36
CA ILE A 8 12.13 16.32 23.07
C ILE A 8 10.92 15.46 22.63
N GLY A 9 9.74 16.06 22.54
CA GLY A 9 8.53 15.38 22.05
C GLY A 9 8.69 14.81 20.64
N ASN A 10 9.27 15.59 19.73
CA ASN A 10 9.54 15.18 18.37
C ASN A 10 10.56 14.02 18.30
N ILE A 11 11.64 14.10 19.08
CA ILE A 11 12.63 13.02 19.16
C ILE A 11 12.00 11.73 19.70
N LEU A 12 11.20 11.81 20.76
CA LEU A 12 10.50 10.65 21.33
C LEU A 12 9.52 10.04 20.31
N THR A 13 8.81 10.86 19.54
CA THR A 13 7.89 10.40 18.49
C THR A 13 8.64 9.66 17.38
N ILE A 14 9.77 10.21 16.91
CA ILE A 14 10.62 9.52 15.91
C ILE A 14 11.15 8.21 16.46
N VAL A 15 11.69 8.21 17.68
CA VAL A 15 12.20 7.01 18.34
C VAL A 15 11.10 5.95 18.51
N PHE A 16 9.89 6.37 18.89
CA PHE A 16 8.74 5.48 18.98
C PHE A 16 8.46 4.83 17.62
N PHE A 17 8.28 5.58 16.54
CA PHE A 17 7.98 5.03 15.23
C PHE A 17 9.08 4.10 14.71
N LEU A 18 10.33 4.41 14.98
CA LEU A 18 11.46 3.58 14.52
C LEU A 18 11.64 2.31 15.36
N LEU A 19 11.38 2.32 16.67
CA LEU A 19 11.61 1.16 17.56
C LEU A 19 10.36 0.30 17.78
N CYS A 20 9.16 0.85 17.61
CA CYS A 20 7.91 0.12 17.78
C CYS A 20 7.86 -1.18 16.97
N PRO A 21 8.27 -1.22 15.68
CA PRO A 21 8.32 -2.45 14.91
C PRO A 21 9.23 -3.52 15.53
N ALA A 22 10.40 -3.14 16.04
CA ALA A 22 11.31 -4.08 16.69
C ALA A 22 10.69 -4.70 17.94
N CYS A 23 9.99 -3.89 18.75
CA CYS A 23 9.25 -4.37 19.92
C CYS A 23 8.14 -5.34 19.52
N VAL A 24 7.35 -5.01 18.50
CA VAL A 24 6.26 -5.87 18.02
C VAL A 24 6.81 -7.19 17.46
N LEU A 25 7.88 -7.16 16.68
CA LEU A 25 8.53 -8.37 16.17
C LEU A 25 9.06 -9.26 17.30
N TRP A 26 9.62 -8.66 18.35
CA TRP A 26 10.07 -9.38 19.54
C TRP A 26 8.88 -10.03 20.28
N LEU A 27 7.76 -9.29 20.43
CA LEU A 27 6.53 -9.82 21.04
C LEU A 27 5.95 -10.99 20.23
N CYS A 28 5.88 -10.87 18.90
CA CYS A 28 5.43 -11.95 18.01
C CYS A 28 6.29 -13.21 18.17
N LYS A 29 7.61 -13.05 18.30
CA LYS A 29 8.53 -14.16 18.56
C LYS A 29 8.28 -14.84 19.92
N ARG A 30 7.87 -14.07 20.93
CA ARG A 30 7.66 -14.57 22.30
C ARG A 30 6.29 -15.20 22.50
N PHE A 31 5.27 -14.69 21.82
CA PHE A 31 3.87 -15.10 22.02
C PHE A 31 3.27 -15.63 20.71
N PRO A 32 3.03 -16.96 20.60
CA PRO A 32 2.49 -17.58 19.38
C PRO A 32 1.13 -17.03 18.92
N LEU A 33 0.32 -16.49 19.84
CA LEU A 33 -0.94 -15.83 19.52
C LEU A 33 -0.72 -14.55 18.70
N LEU A 34 0.26 -13.73 19.08
CA LEU A 34 0.61 -12.50 18.38
C LEU A 34 1.23 -12.81 17.01
N ASP A 35 2.02 -13.88 16.91
CA ASP A 35 2.57 -14.34 15.63
C ASP A 35 1.48 -14.76 14.64
N LYS A 36 0.39 -15.39 15.14
CA LYS A 36 -0.78 -15.74 14.31
C LYS A 36 -1.56 -14.51 13.81
N ILE A 37 -1.64 -13.45 14.61
CA ILE A 37 -2.26 -12.17 14.25
C ILE A 37 -1.43 -11.48 13.15
N GLY A 38 -0.11 -11.56 13.28
CA GLY A 38 0.86 -10.96 12.38
C GLY A 38 1.31 -9.56 12.81
N PRO A 39 2.60 -9.24 12.60
CA PRO A 39 3.19 -8.00 13.10
C PRO A 39 2.56 -6.74 12.50
N VAL A 40 2.15 -6.77 11.23
CA VAL A 40 1.56 -5.62 10.53
C VAL A 40 0.25 -5.20 11.18
N LEU A 41 -0.65 -6.14 11.46
CA LEU A 41 -1.94 -5.82 12.08
C LEU A 41 -1.76 -5.25 13.50
N ILE A 42 -0.81 -5.80 14.27
CA ILE A 42 -0.49 -5.28 15.60
C ILE A 42 0.04 -3.84 15.51
N LEU A 43 0.92 -3.57 14.54
CA LEU A 43 1.45 -2.22 14.29
C LEU A 43 0.36 -1.22 13.90
N TYR A 44 -0.64 -1.65 13.11
CA TYR A 44 -1.82 -0.82 12.81
C TYR A 44 -2.59 -0.47 14.07
N ILE A 45 -2.90 -1.45 14.92
CA ILE A 45 -3.63 -1.23 16.18
C ILE A 45 -2.83 -0.26 17.07
N VAL A 46 -1.53 -0.49 17.25
CA VAL A 46 -0.66 0.36 18.06
C VAL A 46 -0.58 1.78 17.49
N GLY A 47 -0.46 1.91 16.16
CA GLY A 47 -0.42 3.20 15.48
C GLY A 47 -1.70 4.01 15.69
N ILE A 48 -2.87 3.41 15.48
CA ILE A 48 -4.16 4.07 15.71
C ILE A 48 -4.29 4.52 17.17
N ILE A 49 -3.97 3.66 18.13
CA ILE A 49 -4.03 4.00 19.55
C ILE A 49 -3.10 5.17 19.84
N PHE A 50 -1.86 5.11 19.38
CA PHE A 50 -0.88 6.18 19.59
C PHE A 50 -1.34 7.50 18.97
N GLY A 51 -1.79 7.49 17.70
CA GLY A 51 -2.22 8.68 16.98
C GLY A 51 -3.45 9.35 17.57
N ASN A 52 -4.37 8.58 18.18
CA ASN A 52 -5.60 9.14 18.78
C ASN A 52 -5.45 9.52 20.26
N LEU A 53 -4.46 8.98 20.96
CA LEU A 53 -4.19 9.31 22.38
C LEU A 53 -3.13 10.41 22.54
N PHE A 54 -2.14 10.45 21.67
CA PHE A 54 -0.99 11.37 21.77
C PHE A 54 -0.96 12.31 20.56
N HIS A 55 -0.98 13.62 20.83
CA HIS A 55 -0.95 14.67 19.82
C HIS A 55 0.20 15.65 20.10
N PRO A 56 1.48 15.21 20.02
CA PRO A 56 2.58 16.14 20.20
C PRO A 56 2.62 17.17 19.07
N SER A 57 2.95 18.41 19.41
CA SER A 57 3.14 19.46 18.42
C SER A 57 4.23 19.06 17.43
N GLY A 58 3.93 19.07 16.13
CA GLY A 58 4.84 18.64 15.06
C GLY A 58 4.69 17.18 14.62
N MET A 59 3.81 16.40 15.23
CA MET A 59 3.59 14.99 14.87
C MET A 59 3.24 14.80 13.40
N ALA A 60 2.36 15.62 12.83
CA ALA A 60 1.97 15.53 11.42
C ALA A 60 3.16 15.67 10.46
N GLY A 61 4.10 16.59 10.75
CA GLY A 61 5.32 16.73 9.97
C GLY A 61 6.20 15.48 10.02
N ILE A 62 6.35 14.87 11.20
CA ILE A 62 7.12 13.63 11.39
C ILE A 62 6.44 12.47 10.63
N GLN A 63 5.14 12.33 10.76
CA GLN A 63 4.36 11.31 10.06
C GLN A 63 4.50 11.43 8.54
N ASN A 64 4.38 12.64 7.99
CA ASN A 64 4.54 12.89 6.56
C ASN A 64 5.96 12.56 6.06
N VAL A 65 6.99 12.95 6.80
CA VAL A 65 8.39 12.66 6.43
C VAL A 65 8.65 11.15 6.49
N LEU A 66 8.25 10.47 7.56
CA LEU A 66 8.51 9.03 7.72
C LEU A 66 7.71 8.21 6.71
N SER A 67 6.42 8.51 6.48
CA SER A 67 5.63 7.78 5.49
C SER A 67 6.16 7.98 4.07
N SER A 68 6.58 9.20 3.72
CA SER A 68 7.13 9.50 2.40
C SER A 68 8.52 8.90 2.17
N ALA A 69 9.34 8.73 3.22
CA ALA A 69 10.70 8.21 3.11
C ALA A 69 10.77 6.68 3.14
N THR A 70 9.97 6.04 3.99
CA THR A 70 10.07 4.59 4.23
C THR A 70 9.69 3.74 3.03
N VAL A 71 8.72 4.18 2.22
CA VAL A 71 8.28 3.44 1.03
C VAL A 71 9.31 3.48 -0.10
N PRO A 72 9.86 4.64 -0.51
CA PRO A 72 10.97 4.69 -1.45
C PRO A 72 12.17 3.82 -1.06
N LEU A 73 12.52 3.78 0.24
CA LEU A 73 13.56 2.90 0.76
C LEU A 73 13.18 1.41 0.67
N ALA A 74 11.93 1.06 0.90
CA ALA A 74 11.50 -0.34 0.91
C ALA A 74 11.45 -0.97 -0.48
N ILE A 75 10.99 -0.23 -1.50
CA ILE A 75 10.71 -0.79 -2.83
C ILE A 75 11.93 -1.42 -3.48
N PRO A 76 13.08 -0.75 -3.69
CA PRO A 76 14.22 -1.38 -4.34
C PRO A 76 14.83 -2.49 -3.48
N LEU A 77 14.94 -2.28 -2.15
CA LEU A 77 15.50 -3.29 -1.22
C LEU A 77 14.73 -4.63 -1.29
N MET A 78 13.40 -4.58 -1.38
CA MET A 78 12.58 -5.78 -1.51
C MET A 78 12.70 -6.38 -2.92
N LEU A 79 12.77 -5.54 -3.96
CA LEU A 79 12.89 -5.99 -5.35
C LEU A 79 14.24 -6.65 -5.66
N PHE A 80 15.33 -6.28 -4.99
CA PHE A 80 16.65 -6.91 -5.19
C PHE A 80 16.64 -8.43 -5.04
N SER A 81 15.78 -8.95 -4.17
CA SER A 81 15.62 -10.38 -3.90
C SER A 81 14.55 -11.05 -4.77
N CYS A 82 13.85 -10.31 -5.64
CA CYS A 82 12.80 -10.87 -6.46
C CYS A 82 13.33 -11.67 -7.64
N THR A 83 12.71 -12.83 -7.89
CA THR A 83 12.91 -13.62 -9.09
C THR A 83 11.68 -13.50 -9.99
N PHE A 84 11.89 -12.99 -11.23
CA PHE A 84 10.79 -12.80 -12.17
C PHE A 84 10.59 -14.07 -13.00
N GLN A 85 9.45 -14.75 -12.80
CA GLN A 85 9.06 -15.89 -13.62
C GLN A 85 8.21 -15.43 -14.80
N ARG A 86 8.57 -15.88 -16.01
CA ARG A 86 7.90 -15.50 -17.27
C ARG A 86 6.42 -15.87 -17.34
N SER A 87 5.95 -16.86 -16.55
CA SER A 87 4.57 -17.35 -16.61
C SER A 87 3.53 -16.43 -15.97
N LYS A 88 3.93 -15.49 -15.11
CA LYS A 88 2.99 -14.64 -14.36
C LYS A 88 2.59 -13.34 -15.06
N THR A 89 3.24 -12.96 -16.15
CA THR A 89 2.99 -11.68 -16.84
C THR A 89 1.55 -11.57 -17.37
N ASN A 90 0.98 -12.64 -17.91
CA ASN A 90 -0.39 -12.62 -18.41
C ASN A 90 -1.42 -12.54 -17.28
N SER A 91 -1.22 -13.27 -16.17
CA SER A 91 -2.09 -13.21 -15.00
C SER A 91 -2.11 -11.80 -14.37
N GLN A 92 -0.95 -11.14 -14.34
CA GLN A 92 -0.83 -9.77 -13.82
C GLN A 92 -1.55 -8.74 -14.70
N LEU A 93 -1.43 -8.86 -16.04
CA LEU A 93 -2.14 -7.99 -16.98
C LEU A 93 -3.66 -8.17 -16.88
N ILE A 94 -4.11 -9.43 -16.77
CA ILE A 94 -5.53 -9.73 -16.57
C ILE A 94 -6.01 -9.14 -15.23
N ALA A 95 -5.25 -9.30 -14.15
CA ALA A 95 -5.59 -8.74 -12.84
C ALA A 95 -5.66 -7.20 -12.88
N LEU A 96 -4.75 -6.55 -13.62
CA LEU A 96 -4.78 -5.11 -13.84
C LEU A 96 -6.09 -4.66 -14.51
N LEU A 97 -6.43 -5.25 -15.64
CA LEU A 97 -7.64 -4.90 -16.39
C LEU A 97 -8.91 -5.22 -15.60
N LEU A 98 -8.88 -6.34 -14.88
CA LEU A 98 -9.98 -6.77 -14.01
C LEU A 98 -10.23 -5.77 -12.88
N GLY A 99 -9.18 -5.30 -12.20
CA GLY A 99 -9.30 -4.32 -11.13
C GLY A 99 -9.85 -2.98 -11.63
N LEU A 100 -9.33 -2.47 -12.75
CA LEU A 100 -9.87 -1.25 -13.37
C LEU A 100 -11.36 -1.39 -13.71
N ALA A 101 -11.75 -2.50 -14.30
CA ALA A 101 -13.15 -2.78 -14.64
C ALA A 101 -14.01 -2.94 -13.38
N ALA A 102 -13.53 -3.66 -12.37
CA ALA A 102 -14.26 -3.88 -11.12
C ALA A 102 -14.52 -2.58 -10.37
N VAL A 103 -13.51 -1.71 -10.22
CA VAL A 103 -13.65 -0.40 -9.60
C VAL A 103 -14.65 0.45 -10.39
N THR A 104 -14.48 0.55 -11.70
CA THR A 104 -15.38 1.35 -12.56
C THR A 104 -16.83 0.89 -12.44
N LEU A 105 -17.10 -0.41 -12.58
CA LEU A 105 -18.45 -0.96 -12.43
C LEU A 105 -19.02 -0.72 -11.03
N SER A 106 -18.19 -0.82 -9.99
CA SER A 106 -18.60 -0.58 -8.61
C SER A 106 -18.97 0.88 -8.37
N VAL A 107 -18.24 1.82 -8.99
CA VAL A 107 -18.56 3.25 -8.93
C VAL A 107 -19.90 3.53 -9.60
N PHE A 108 -20.14 2.99 -10.79
CA PHE A 108 -21.44 3.15 -11.45
C PHE A 108 -22.58 2.58 -10.62
N ALA A 109 -22.45 1.34 -10.14
CA ALA A 109 -23.47 0.71 -9.30
C ALA A 109 -23.71 1.50 -8.01
N GLY A 110 -22.65 1.92 -7.34
CA GLY A 110 -22.70 2.72 -6.11
C GLY A 110 -23.30 4.11 -6.33
N TYR A 111 -23.09 4.71 -7.51
CA TYR A 111 -23.71 5.98 -7.87
C TYR A 111 -25.25 5.88 -7.87
N PHE A 112 -25.81 4.85 -8.48
CA PHE A 112 -27.27 4.66 -8.47
C PHE A 112 -27.84 4.35 -7.08
N LEU A 113 -27.05 3.70 -6.20
CA LEU A 113 -27.49 3.35 -4.86
C LEU A 113 -27.36 4.50 -3.86
N PHE A 114 -26.30 5.28 -3.95
CA PHE A 114 -25.94 6.30 -2.96
C PHE A 114 -25.69 7.68 -3.56
N GLY A 115 -24.97 7.74 -4.71
CA GLY A 115 -24.43 8.97 -5.27
C GLY A 115 -25.51 9.87 -5.88
N ARG A 116 -26.54 9.30 -6.52
CA ARG A 116 -27.58 10.05 -7.25
C ARG A 116 -28.33 11.08 -6.38
N ASN A 117 -28.42 10.81 -5.09
CA ASN A 117 -29.11 11.68 -4.13
C ASN A 117 -28.15 12.63 -3.37
N MET A 118 -26.89 12.71 -3.81
CA MET A 118 -25.88 13.58 -3.21
C MET A 118 -25.61 14.77 -4.13
N GLU A 119 -25.38 15.95 -3.56
CA GLU A 119 -25.15 17.19 -4.31
C GLU A 119 -24.00 17.08 -5.31
N ASP A 120 -22.84 16.49 -4.90
CA ASP A 120 -21.68 16.26 -5.73
C ASP A 120 -21.46 14.77 -6.07
N GLY A 121 -22.50 13.96 -6.09
CA GLY A 121 -22.39 12.50 -6.19
C GLY A 121 -21.64 12.02 -7.43
N ALA A 122 -21.82 12.65 -8.58
CA ALA A 122 -21.08 12.33 -9.81
C ALA A 122 -19.58 12.65 -9.69
N LYS A 123 -19.25 13.82 -9.12
CA LYS A 123 -17.86 14.23 -8.86
C LYS A 123 -17.21 13.31 -7.83
N ILE A 124 -17.94 12.95 -6.76
CA ILE A 124 -17.49 11.97 -5.76
C ILE A 124 -17.21 10.62 -6.43
N GLY A 125 -18.10 10.16 -7.34
CA GLY A 125 -17.86 8.94 -8.12
C GLY A 125 -16.58 8.98 -8.94
N GLY A 126 -16.30 10.11 -9.58
CA GLY A 126 -15.03 10.34 -10.27
C GLY A 126 -13.82 10.30 -9.32
N MET A 127 -13.93 10.94 -8.15
CA MET A 127 -12.88 10.93 -7.13
C MET A 127 -12.64 9.53 -6.57
N LEU A 128 -13.71 8.74 -6.33
CA LEU A 128 -13.60 7.34 -5.91
C LEU A 128 -12.94 6.47 -6.99
N THR A 129 -13.25 6.72 -8.27
CA THR A 129 -12.55 6.05 -9.37
C THR A 129 -11.04 6.35 -9.32
N GLY A 130 -10.67 7.61 -9.16
CA GLY A 130 -9.27 8.02 -9.11
C GLY A 130 -8.50 7.46 -7.91
N VAL A 131 -9.07 7.52 -6.70
CA VAL A 131 -8.42 7.01 -5.49
C VAL A 131 -8.28 5.49 -5.53
N TYR A 132 -9.30 4.78 -6.01
CA TYR A 132 -9.28 3.31 -6.07
C TYR A 132 -8.69 2.73 -7.36
N THR A 133 -8.02 3.55 -8.13
CA THR A 133 -7.14 3.11 -9.22
C THR A 133 -5.72 3.62 -9.03
N GLY A 134 -5.52 4.77 -8.36
CA GLY A 134 -4.23 5.41 -8.25
C GLY A 134 -3.93 6.09 -6.89
N GLY A 135 -4.79 5.92 -5.87
CA GLY A 135 -4.52 6.42 -4.52
C GLY A 135 -4.76 7.91 -4.31
N THR A 136 -4.35 8.39 -3.13
CA THR A 136 -4.66 9.74 -2.61
C THR A 136 -4.16 10.88 -3.50
N ILE A 137 -3.10 10.67 -4.28
CA ILE A 137 -2.59 11.69 -5.22
C ILE A 137 -3.63 11.98 -6.30
N ASN A 138 -4.24 10.94 -6.86
CA ASN A 138 -5.30 11.10 -7.85
C ASN A 138 -6.57 11.69 -7.22
N LEU A 139 -6.86 11.36 -5.95
CA LEU A 139 -7.95 11.98 -5.21
C LEU A 139 -7.77 13.51 -5.13
N ALA A 140 -6.57 13.97 -4.75
CA ALA A 140 -6.25 15.39 -4.65
C ALA A 140 -6.27 16.09 -6.02
N SER A 141 -5.75 15.44 -7.06
CA SER A 141 -5.77 15.97 -8.43
C SER A 141 -7.20 16.13 -8.94
N LEU A 142 -8.05 15.13 -8.73
CA LEU A 142 -9.46 15.15 -9.17
C LEU A 142 -10.29 16.17 -8.39
N LYS A 143 -9.99 16.42 -7.11
CA LYS A 143 -10.60 17.53 -6.36
C LYS A 143 -10.45 18.84 -7.12
N VAL A 144 -9.23 19.14 -7.59
CA VAL A 144 -8.95 20.38 -8.33
C VAL A 144 -9.60 20.35 -9.73
N MET A 145 -9.50 19.23 -10.44
CA MET A 145 -10.03 19.10 -11.80
C MET A 145 -11.56 19.19 -11.88
N LEU A 146 -12.25 18.71 -10.82
CA LEU A 146 -13.71 18.66 -10.74
C LEU A 146 -14.30 19.80 -9.91
N ASP A 147 -13.46 20.68 -9.40
CA ASP A 147 -13.87 21.80 -8.52
C ASP A 147 -14.76 21.32 -7.35
N VAL A 148 -14.21 20.39 -6.55
CA VAL A 148 -14.91 19.84 -5.38
C VAL A 148 -14.58 20.67 -4.15
N PRO A 149 -15.60 21.01 -3.30
CA PRO A 149 -15.39 21.75 -2.08
C PRO A 149 -14.36 21.09 -1.13
N GLU A 150 -13.59 21.91 -0.40
CA GLU A 150 -12.55 21.44 0.53
C GLU A 150 -13.13 20.50 1.59
N GLU A 151 -14.30 20.84 2.13
CA GLU A 151 -14.99 20.06 3.18
C GLU A 151 -15.34 18.65 2.68
N THR A 152 -15.88 18.54 1.45
CA THR A 152 -16.18 17.26 0.81
C THR A 152 -14.93 16.43 0.61
N PHE A 153 -13.82 17.04 0.16
CA PHE A 153 -12.55 16.37 -0.02
C PHE A 153 -11.99 15.83 1.31
N ILE A 154 -11.94 16.66 2.36
CA ILE A 154 -11.41 16.28 3.67
C ILE A 154 -12.23 15.11 4.24
N LEU A 155 -13.53 15.19 4.14
CA LEU A 155 -14.45 14.16 4.64
C LEU A 155 -14.28 12.84 3.87
N LEU A 156 -14.23 12.90 2.53
CA LEU A 156 -14.04 11.74 1.67
C LEU A 156 -12.69 11.06 1.96
N ASN A 157 -11.62 11.84 2.08
CA ASN A 157 -10.29 11.31 2.40
C ASN A 157 -10.24 10.69 3.80
N SER A 158 -10.94 11.27 4.78
CA SER A 158 -11.00 10.71 6.14
C SER A 158 -11.75 9.37 6.16
N PHE A 159 -12.87 9.29 5.45
CA PHE A 159 -13.61 8.03 5.30
C PHE A 159 -12.79 6.98 4.54
N ASP A 160 -12.09 7.38 3.48
CA ASP A 160 -11.22 6.50 2.73
C ASP A 160 -10.15 5.87 3.63
N MET A 161 -9.46 6.66 4.44
CA MET A 161 -8.46 6.15 5.38
C MET A 161 -9.05 5.12 6.36
N ALA A 162 -10.23 5.39 6.92
CA ALA A 162 -10.88 4.50 7.88
C ALA A 162 -11.35 3.19 7.22
N VAL A 163 -12.03 3.28 6.07
CA VAL A 163 -12.57 2.09 5.38
C VAL A 163 -11.47 1.27 4.71
N SER A 164 -10.45 1.92 4.15
CA SER A 164 -9.27 1.23 3.61
C SER A 164 -8.51 0.47 4.70
N PHE A 165 -8.47 1.00 5.93
CA PHE A 165 -7.94 0.27 7.08
C PHE A 165 -8.78 -0.98 7.41
N LEU A 166 -10.10 -0.86 7.42
CA LEU A 166 -11.00 -2.02 7.64
C LEU A 166 -10.83 -3.07 6.53
N TYR A 167 -10.71 -2.62 5.29
CA TYR A 167 -10.44 -3.49 4.13
C TYR A 167 -9.11 -4.25 4.29
N LEU A 168 -8.02 -3.57 4.64
CA LEU A 168 -6.73 -4.22 4.89
C LEU A 168 -6.81 -5.21 6.05
N THR A 169 -7.47 -4.82 7.14
CA THR A 169 -7.68 -5.69 8.31
C THR A 169 -8.46 -6.95 7.91
N PHE A 170 -9.51 -6.80 7.11
CA PHE A 170 -10.25 -7.94 6.55
C PHE A 170 -9.35 -8.85 5.72
N LEU A 171 -8.55 -8.29 4.81
CA LEU A 171 -7.67 -9.09 3.96
C LEU A 171 -6.62 -9.85 4.78
N LEU A 172 -5.97 -9.19 5.73
CA LEU A 172 -4.91 -9.79 6.57
C LEU A 172 -5.45 -10.86 7.51
N SER A 173 -6.65 -10.66 8.07
CA SER A 173 -7.25 -11.60 9.03
C SER A 173 -7.90 -12.80 8.35
N PHE A 174 -8.63 -12.56 7.28
CA PHE A 174 -9.60 -13.47 6.70
C PHE A 174 -9.44 -13.65 5.19
N GLY A 175 -9.31 -12.55 4.45
CA GLY A 175 -9.42 -12.50 3.00
C GLY A 175 -8.39 -13.39 2.30
N ILE A 176 -7.13 -13.33 2.70
CA ILE A 176 -6.05 -14.16 2.11
C ILE A 176 -6.40 -15.66 2.17
N ARG A 177 -6.88 -16.13 3.33
CA ARG A 177 -7.23 -17.55 3.52
C ARG A 177 -8.47 -17.92 2.71
N LEU A 178 -9.46 -17.04 2.68
CA LEU A 178 -10.71 -17.24 1.96
C LEU A 178 -10.45 -17.33 0.45
N PHE A 179 -9.68 -16.38 -0.10
CA PHE A 179 -9.41 -16.33 -1.54
C PHE A 179 -8.54 -17.50 -2.02
N ARG A 180 -7.53 -17.89 -1.24
CA ARG A 180 -6.73 -19.10 -1.53
C ARG A 180 -7.55 -20.40 -1.49
N ARG A 181 -8.70 -20.41 -0.84
CA ARG A 181 -9.61 -21.56 -0.83
C ARG A 181 -10.51 -21.62 -2.06
N TRP A 182 -10.78 -20.45 -2.67
CA TRP A 182 -11.73 -20.31 -3.78
C TRP A 182 -11.06 -20.18 -5.15
N LEU A 183 -9.89 -19.57 -5.21
CA LEU A 183 -9.15 -19.30 -6.43
C LEU A 183 -7.96 -20.24 -6.57
N PRO A 184 -7.44 -20.42 -7.81
CA PRO A 184 -6.20 -21.13 -8.02
C PRO A 184 -5.09 -20.53 -7.16
N VAL A 185 -4.25 -21.39 -6.62
CA VAL A 185 -3.03 -20.99 -5.92
C VAL A 185 -1.88 -21.53 -6.74
N GLU A 186 -1.07 -20.65 -7.32
CA GLU A 186 0.14 -21.10 -7.99
C GLU A 186 1.16 -21.61 -6.98
N ALA A 187 1.85 -22.71 -7.34
CA ALA A 187 2.95 -23.22 -6.54
C ALA A 187 4.00 -22.12 -6.34
N ARG A 188 4.34 -21.83 -5.10
CA ARG A 188 5.34 -20.82 -4.76
C ARG A 188 6.70 -21.28 -5.25
N ALA A 189 7.46 -20.40 -5.88
CA ALA A 189 8.85 -20.69 -6.20
C ALA A 189 9.66 -21.05 -4.93
N ASP A 190 9.26 -20.46 -3.78
CA ASP A 190 9.84 -20.74 -2.47
C ASP A 190 9.45 -22.12 -1.90
N ASP A 191 8.33 -22.72 -2.32
CA ASP A 191 7.90 -24.05 -1.84
C ASP A 191 8.75 -25.19 -2.46
N GLN A 192 9.40 -24.93 -3.60
CA GLN A 192 10.33 -25.89 -4.20
C GLN A 192 11.73 -25.88 -3.54
N GLU A 193 12.13 -24.74 -2.93
CA GLU A 193 13.38 -24.66 -2.16
C GLU A 193 13.22 -25.05 -0.68
N VAL A 194 11.99 -25.10 -0.15
CA VAL A 194 11.71 -25.37 1.27
C VAL A 194 11.80 -26.85 1.63
N ASN A 195 11.81 -27.77 0.66
CA ASN A 195 11.99 -29.20 0.97
C ASN A 195 13.43 -29.58 1.40
N GLY A 196 14.33 -28.61 1.54
CA GLY A 196 15.71 -28.85 1.97
C GLY A 196 16.37 -27.76 2.79
N GLN A 197 15.71 -26.60 3.04
CA GLN A 197 16.33 -25.53 3.84
C GLN A 197 15.44 -25.13 5.01
N GLU A 198 16.06 -25.00 6.20
CA GLU A 198 15.45 -24.46 7.42
C GLU A 198 14.68 -23.17 7.10
N LYS A 199 13.45 -23.02 7.67
CA LYS A 199 12.70 -21.77 7.65
C LYS A 199 13.65 -20.62 8.01
N GLU A 200 14.13 -19.86 7.04
CA GLU A 200 14.99 -18.72 7.32
C GLU A 200 14.24 -17.78 8.25
N GLN A 201 14.74 -17.66 9.46
CA GLN A 201 14.16 -16.73 10.44
C GLN A 201 14.46 -15.31 9.97
N PRO A 202 13.46 -14.42 9.84
CA PRO A 202 13.67 -13.03 9.46
C PRO A 202 14.78 -12.41 10.32
N PHE A 203 15.65 -11.62 9.71
CA PHE A 203 16.80 -10.95 10.36
C PHE A 203 17.89 -11.86 10.95
N LYS A 204 17.82 -13.19 10.74
CA LYS A 204 18.88 -14.11 11.23
C LYS A 204 20.17 -13.84 10.47
N GLY A 205 21.21 -13.47 11.21
CA GLY A 205 22.53 -13.18 10.65
C GLY A 205 22.75 -11.73 10.17
N LEU A 206 21.74 -10.86 10.23
CA LEU A 206 21.88 -9.44 9.85
C LEU A 206 22.98 -8.72 10.65
N PHE A 207 23.09 -9.01 11.94
CA PHE A 207 24.08 -8.40 12.83
C PHE A 207 25.46 -9.09 12.82
N THR A 208 25.67 -10.07 11.94
CA THR A 208 27.02 -10.61 11.71
C THR A 208 27.85 -9.66 10.87
N LYS A 209 29.18 -9.76 10.93
CA LYS A 209 30.10 -8.91 10.13
C LYS A 209 29.79 -8.98 8.62
N GLN A 210 29.41 -10.15 8.13
CA GLN A 210 29.01 -10.34 6.73
C GLN A 210 27.62 -9.75 6.45
N GLY A 211 26.64 -9.96 7.35
CA GLY A 211 25.30 -9.40 7.21
C GLY A 211 25.29 -7.86 7.20
N LEU A 212 26.08 -7.24 8.09
CA LEU A 212 26.24 -5.78 8.10
C LEU A 212 26.92 -5.25 6.83
N ARG A 213 27.91 -5.97 6.29
CA ARG A 213 28.54 -5.61 5.01
C ARG A 213 27.55 -5.72 3.85
N ASP A 214 26.76 -6.78 3.81
CA ASP A 214 25.74 -6.98 2.78
C ASP A 214 24.65 -5.91 2.89
N ALA A 215 24.18 -5.61 4.09
CA ALA A 215 23.24 -4.52 4.34
C ALA A 215 23.79 -3.15 3.89
N GLY A 216 25.06 -2.86 4.20
CA GLY A 216 25.70 -1.61 3.77
C GLY A 216 25.76 -1.47 2.25
N VAL A 217 26.07 -2.54 1.51
CA VAL A 217 26.08 -2.51 0.03
C VAL A 217 24.66 -2.35 -0.51
N LEU A 218 23.68 -3.08 0.03
CA LEU A 218 22.29 -2.97 -0.38
C LEU A 218 21.74 -1.55 -0.18
N LEU A 219 21.98 -0.96 0.99
CA LEU A 219 21.58 0.42 1.30
C LEU A 219 22.29 1.46 0.43
N ALA A 220 23.58 1.25 0.09
CA ALA A 220 24.29 2.16 -0.79
C ALA A 220 23.72 2.15 -2.23
N VAL A 221 23.41 0.96 -2.76
CA VAL A 221 22.77 0.82 -4.07
C VAL A 221 21.33 1.40 -4.02
N ASP A 222 20.60 1.16 -2.96
CA ASP A 222 19.26 1.69 -2.76
C ASP A 222 19.27 3.23 -2.74
N ALA A 223 20.17 3.85 -1.97
CA ALA A 223 20.34 5.30 -1.94
C ALA A 223 20.67 5.89 -3.31
N LEU A 224 21.49 5.20 -4.11
CA LEU A 224 21.79 5.61 -5.49
C LEU A 224 20.54 5.56 -6.37
N ILE A 225 19.75 4.49 -6.28
CA ILE A 225 18.50 4.33 -7.04
C ILE A 225 17.52 5.42 -6.63
N ILE A 226 17.36 5.70 -5.33
CA ILE A 226 16.48 6.77 -4.84
C ILE A 226 16.94 8.13 -5.37
N GLY A 227 18.23 8.42 -5.34
CA GLY A 227 18.78 9.68 -5.86
C GLY A 227 18.50 9.88 -7.35
N ILE A 228 18.70 8.83 -8.16
CA ILE A 228 18.39 8.86 -9.60
C ILE A 228 16.89 9.05 -9.80
N SER A 229 16.06 8.30 -9.09
CA SER A 229 14.61 8.34 -9.22
C SER A 229 14.02 9.69 -8.80
N ALA A 230 14.54 10.29 -7.72
CA ALA A 230 14.16 11.62 -7.28
C ALA A 230 14.56 12.70 -8.30
N GLY A 231 15.76 12.59 -8.88
CA GLY A 231 16.20 13.46 -9.97
C GLY A 231 15.28 13.40 -11.18
N LEU A 232 14.87 12.20 -11.60
CA LEU A 232 13.90 12.02 -12.69
C LEU A 232 12.52 12.58 -12.33
N GLY A 233 12.07 12.39 -11.08
CA GLY A 233 10.83 12.96 -10.58
C GLY A 233 10.82 14.49 -10.62
N LEU A 234 11.90 15.13 -10.20
CA LEU A 234 12.05 16.59 -10.26
C LEU A 234 12.01 17.12 -11.70
N LEU A 235 12.60 16.41 -12.65
CA LEU A 235 12.54 16.78 -14.07
C LEU A 235 11.13 16.66 -14.67
N ALA A 236 10.28 15.79 -14.12
CA ALA A 236 8.90 15.59 -14.56
C ALA A 236 7.93 16.66 -14.05
N GLY A 237 8.33 17.46 -13.06
CA GLY A 237 7.50 18.51 -12.44
C GLY A 237 6.57 17.98 -11.34
N ASP A 238 6.02 18.92 -10.54
CA ASP A 238 5.31 18.61 -9.29
C ASP A 238 4.12 17.66 -9.49
N GLY A 239 3.34 17.84 -10.57
CA GLY A 239 2.15 17.01 -10.86
C GLY A 239 2.45 15.54 -11.19
N ALA A 240 3.68 15.23 -11.65
CA ALA A 240 4.10 13.89 -12.03
C ALA A 240 5.19 13.31 -11.10
N PHE A 241 5.68 14.09 -10.15
CA PHE A 241 6.82 13.73 -9.30
C PHE A 241 6.69 12.34 -8.67
N MET A 242 5.60 12.07 -7.94
CA MET A 242 5.42 10.79 -7.24
C MET A 242 5.26 9.62 -8.21
N THR A 243 4.57 9.83 -9.32
CA THR A 243 4.41 8.79 -10.35
C THR A 243 5.77 8.40 -10.94
N VAL A 244 6.56 9.40 -11.34
CA VAL A 244 7.89 9.18 -11.93
C VAL A 244 8.85 8.61 -10.88
N LEU A 245 8.82 9.08 -9.65
CA LEU A 245 9.61 8.55 -8.55
C LEU A 245 9.37 7.04 -8.36
N ILE A 246 8.11 6.63 -8.14
CA ILE A 246 7.76 5.23 -7.89
C ILE A 246 8.02 4.35 -9.12
N LEU A 247 7.72 4.85 -10.32
CA LEU A 247 8.01 4.13 -11.56
C LEU A 247 9.52 3.87 -11.72
N SER A 248 10.33 4.89 -11.48
CA SER A 248 11.79 4.78 -11.58
C SER A 248 12.37 3.85 -10.52
N LEU A 249 11.92 3.97 -9.26
CA LEU A 249 12.31 3.07 -8.15
C LEU A 249 11.98 1.61 -8.49
N THR A 250 10.78 1.37 -9.00
CA THR A 250 10.34 0.02 -9.39
C THR A 250 11.16 -0.49 -10.57
N THR A 251 11.32 0.32 -11.62
CA THR A 251 12.06 -0.08 -12.82
C THR A 251 13.53 -0.37 -12.52
N LEU A 252 14.21 0.52 -11.78
CA LEU A 252 15.62 0.34 -11.41
C LEU A 252 15.78 -0.79 -10.38
N GLY A 253 14.84 -0.96 -9.45
CA GLY A 253 14.79 -2.09 -8.52
C GLY A 253 14.67 -3.43 -9.24
N ILE A 254 13.80 -3.51 -10.25
CA ILE A 254 13.67 -4.69 -11.12
C ILE A 254 14.96 -4.90 -11.93
N ALA A 255 15.48 -3.87 -12.57
CA ALA A 255 16.71 -3.97 -13.38
C ALA A 255 17.88 -4.48 -12.54
N THR A 256 18.05 -3.99 -11.32
CA THR A 256 19.10 -4.41 -10.40
C THR A 256 18.89 -5.82 -9.86
N SER A 257 17.66 -6.34 -9.81
CA SER A 257 17.38 -7.74 -9.41
C SER A 257 18.01 -8.77 -10.37
N PHE A 258 18.21 -8.40 -11.65
CA PHE A 258 18.92 -9.26 -12.62
C PHE A 258 20.42 -9.28 -12.39
N TRP A 259 20.97 -8.37 -11.59
CA TRP A 259 22.40 -8.36 -11.27
C TRP A 259 22.70 -9.37 -10.17
N LYS A 260 23.19 -10.56 -10.57
CA LYS A 260 23.46 -11.72 -9.70
C LYS A 260 24.22 -11.41 -8.40
N PRO A 261 25.27 -10.54 -8.38
CA PRO A 261 25.96 -10.20 -7.14
C PRO A 261 25.10 -9.49 -6.10
N LEU A 262 24.08 -8.74 -6.54
CA LEU A 262 23.14 -8.05 -5.65
C LEU A 262 22.00 -8.97 -5.24
N ASN A 263 21.40 -9.66 -6.19
CA ASN A 263 20.27 -10.58 -5.97
C ASN A 263 20.59 -11.70 -4.97
N LYS A 264 21.84 -12.18 -4.95
CA LYS A 264 22.30 -13.22 -4.01
C LYS A 264 22.52 -12.72 -2.58
N ARG A 265 22.51 -11.39 -2.34
CA ARG A 265 22.68 -10.85 -1.00
C ARG A 265 21.40 -11.04 -0.19
N LYS A 266 21.58 -11.68 0.97
CA LYS A 266 20.52 -11.86 1.94
C LYS A 266 20.19 -10.52 2.61
N HIS A 267 19.07 -10.42 3.27
CA HIS A 267 18.64 -9.28 4.09
C HIS A 267 18.06 -8.06 3.35
N GLY A 268 18.15 -7.93 2.02
CA GLY A 268 17.48 -6.82 1.31
C GLY A 268 15.98 -6.80 1.59
N TYR A 269 15.35 -7.97 1.48
CA TYR A 269 13.94 -8.13 1.81
C TYR A 269 13.64 -7.84 3.28
N ASP A 270 14.47 -8.30 4.21
CA ASP A 270 14.28 -8.07 5.65
C ASP A 270 14.33 -6.59 6.02
N ILE A 271 15.33 -5.86 5.47
CA ILE A 271 15.49 -4.41 5.71
C ILE A 271 14.33 -3.64 5.10
N GLY A 272 13.96 -3.95 3.84
CA GLY A 272 12.81 -3.36 3.18
C GLY A 272 11.51 -3.61 3.97
N MET A 273 11.34 -4.83 4.49
CA MET A 273 10.21 -5.16 5.36
C MET A 273 10.20 -4.35 6.65
N TYR A 274 11.36 -4.09 7.25
CA TYR A 274 11.41 -3.23 8.43
C TYR A 274 10.92 -1.80 8.14
N CYS A 275 11.32 -1.25 6.98
CA CYS A 275 10.80 0.03 6.50
C CYS A 275 9.26 0.01 6.34
N ILE A 276 8.70 -1.10 5.83
CA ILE A 276 7.24 -1.28 5.72
C ILE A 276 6.57 -1.38 7.09
N TYR A 277 7.19 -2.01 8.06
CA TYR A 277 6.67 -2.01 9.44
C TYR A 277 6.66 -0.61 10.06
N VAL A 278 7.71 0.19 9.85
CA VAL A 278 7.73 1.61 10.26
C VAL A 278 6.61 2.38 9.55
N PHE A 279 6.50 2.22 8.23
CA PHE A 279 5.41 2.83 7.44
C PHE A 279 4.04 2.47 8.01
N SER A 280 3.81 1.20 8.34
CA SER A 280 2.52 0.71 8.83
C SER A 280 2.09 1.40 10.13
N VAL A 281 2.97 1.52 11.12
CA VAL A 281 2.64 2.18 12.39
C VAL A 281 2.46 3.70 12.21
N VAL A 282 3.24 4.32 11.31
CA VAL A 282 3.14 5.75 11.01
C VAL A 282 1.80 6.07 10.36
N VAL A 283 1.45 5.39 9.26
CA VAL A 283 0.20 5.62 8.52
C VAL A 283 -1.02 5.33 9.40
N ALA A 284 -0.99 4.25 10.17
CA ALA A 284 -2.07 3.95 11.10
C ALA A 284 -2.26 5.05 12.16
N SER A 285 -1.19 5.72 12.58
CA SER A 285 -1.26 6.83 13.54
C SER A 285 -1.84 8.13 12.93
N MET A 286 -1.93 8.21 11.59
CA MET A 286 -2.57 9.35 10.91
C MET A 286 -4.09 9.23 10.84
N ALA A 287 -4.65 8.04 11.10
CA ALA A 287 -6.10 7.83 11.13
C ALA A 287 -6.71 8.54 12.33
N ASP A 288 -7.44 9.63 12.09
CA ASP A 288 -8.16 10.37 13.11
C ASP A 288 -9.59 9.84 13.27
N LEU A 289 -9.82 9.08 14.34
CA LEU A 289 -11.15 8.55 14.66
C LEU A 289 -12.15 9.63 15.14
N ARG A 290 -11.67 10.82 15.50
CA ARG A 290 -12.52 11.91 16.01
C ARG A 290 -13.12 12.77 14.91
N SER A 291 -12.43 12.86 13.76
CA SER A 291 -12.90 13.61 12.59
C SER A 291 -14.03 12.92 11.84
N LEU A 292 -14.34 11.66 12.19
CA LEU A 292 -15.43 10.89 11.66
C LEU A 292 -16.80 11.39 12.19
N SER A 293 -17.18 12.63 11.80
CA SER A 293 -18.54 13.13 12.04
C SER A 293 -19.51 12.41 11.11
N ILE A 294 -20.17 11.39 11.64
CA ILE A 294 -21.04 10.47 10.86
C ILE A 294 -22.39 11.11 10.50
N SER A 295 -22.81 12.15 11.22
CA SER A 295 -24.13 12.77 11.02
C SER A 295 -24.19 13.69 9.81
N GLY A 296 -24.62 13.22 8.69
CA GLY A 296 -24.83 13.96 7.43
C GLY A 296 -24.13 13.36 6.22
N SER A 297 -23.24 12.40 6.41
CA SER A 297 -22.41 11.85 5.33
C SER A 297 -22.54 10.34 5.15
N LEU A 298 -23.63 9.74 5.67
CA LEU A 298 -23.86 8.30 5.57
C LEU A 298 -23.89 7.80 4.12
N ASN A 299 -24.45 8.59 3.20
CA ASN A 299 -24.46 8.22 1.79
C ASN A 299 -23.07 8.20 1.18
N MET A 300 -22.20 9.16 1.54
CA MET A 300 -20.80 9.19 1.11
C MET A 300 -20.01 8.00 1.66
N LEU A 301 -20.15 7.73 2.97
CA LEU A 301 -19.56 6.57 3.61
C LEU A 301 -20.08 5.26 3.01
N GLY A 302 -21.39 5.16 2.75
CA GLY A 302 -22.02 4.03 2.08
C GLY A 302 -21.48 3.82 0.67
N TYR A 303 -21.38 4.90 -0.11
CA TYR A 303 -20.87 4.86 -1.48
C TYR A 303 -19.44 4.34 -1.52
N LEU A 304 -18.57 4.93 -0.74
CA LEU A 304 -17.16 4.56 -0.64
C LEU A 304 -16.99 3.12 -0.17
N THR A 305 -17.66 2.72 0.90
CA THR A 305 -17.61 1.36 1.43
C THR A 305 -18.11 0.34 0.41
N PHE A 306 -19.21 0.66 -0.28
CA PHE A 306 -19.75 -0.17 -1.36
C PHE A 306 -18.73 -0.34 -2.48
N VAL A 307 -18.12 0.74 -2.96
CA VAL A 307 -17.12 0.66 -4.05
C VAL A 307 -15.95 -0.24 -3.67
N ILE A 308 -15.39 -0.10 -2.46
CA ILE A 308 -14.27 -0.91 -2.00
C ILE A 308 -14.62 -2.42 -1.97
N PHE A 309 -15.70 -2.77 -1.26
CA PHE A 309 -16.01 -4.18 -1.05
C PHE A 309 -16.70 -4.84 -2.25
N PHE A 310 -17.45 -4.07 -3.02
CA PHE A 310 -18.09 -4.59 -4.22
C PHE A 310 -17.09 -4.77 -5.37
N SER A 311 -16.09 -3.89 -5.51
CA SER A 311 -15.00 -4.13 -6.46
C SER A 311 -14.18 -5.37 -6.11
N LEU A 312 -13.87 -5.58 -4.83
CA LEU A 312 -13.23 -6.80 -4.37
C LEU A 312 -14.07 -8.04 -4.69
N LEU A 313 -15.38 -7.99 -4.47
CA LEU A 313 -16.28 -9.09 -4.81
C LEU A 313 -16.26 -9.39 -6.32
N LEU A 314 -16.34 -8.36 -7.16
CA LEU A 314 -16.26 -8.51 -8.62
C LEU A 314 -14.92 -9.10 -9.06
N GLU A 315 -13.82 -8.63 -8.48
CA GLU A 315 -12.48 -9.16 -8.74
C GLU A 315 -12.39 -10.65 -8.40
N VAL A 316 -12.86 -11.06 -7.21
CA VAL A 316 -12.86 -12.46 -6.78
C VAL A 316 -13.71 -13.35 -7.70
N LEU A 317 -14.91 -12.90 -8.05
CA LEU A 317 -15.81 -13.64 -8.92
C LEU A 317 -15.26 -13.82 -10.33
N ALA A 318 -14.65 -12.78 -10.89
CA ALA A 318 -14.11 -12.82 -12.24
C ALA A 318 -12.69 -13.41 -12.32
N ALA A 319 -11.92 -13.38 -11.24
CA ALA A 319 -10.60 -14.01 -11.19
C ALA A 319 -10.64 -15.52 -11.44
N LYS A 320 -11.70 -16.20 -10.98
CA LYS A 320 -11.84 -17.67 -11.14
C LYS A 320 -11.94 -18.12 -12.59
N PRO A 321 -12.89 -17.61 -13.42
CA PRO A 321 -12.96 -18.01 -14.83
C PRO A 321 -11.77 -17.51 -15.64
N LEU A 322 -11.15 -16.41 -15.26
CA LEU A 322 -9.96 -15.86 -15.91
C LEU A 322 -8.65 -16.52 -15.45
N LYS A 323 -8.73 -17.49 -14.53
CA LYS A 323 -7.58 -18.24 -13.99
C LYS A 323 -6.50 -17.35 -13.37
N VAL A 324 -6.90 -16.23 -12.77
CA VAL A 324 -6.00 -15.39 -11.98
C VAL A 324 -5.82 -16.03 -10.61
N ASP A 325 -4.58 -16.19 -10.18
CA ASP A 325 -4.29 -16.79 -8.87
C ASP A 325 -4.66 -15.85 -7.72
N ALA A 326 -4.94 -16.45 -6.56
CA ALA A 326 -5.42 -15.74 -5.38
C ALA A 326 -4.45 -14.65 -4.90
N ASP A 327 -3.15 -14.90 -4.93
CA ASP A 327 -2.14 -13.98 -4.43
C ASP A 327 -1.98 -12.78 -5.39
N THR A 328 -1.94 -13.04 -6.70
CA THR A 328 -1.89 -11.99 -7.73
C THR A 328 -3.15 -11.11 -7.68
N MET A 329 -4.34 -11.70 -7.60
CA MET A 329 -5.60 -10.95 -7.46
C MET A 329 -5.58 -10.08 -6.19
N THR A 330 -5.24 -10.68 -5.03
CA THR A 330 -5.24 -9.95 -3.75
C THR A 330 -4.26 -8.78 -3.75
N VAL A 331 -3.05 -8.98 -4.28
CA VAL A 331 -2.04 -7.90 -4.35
C VAL A 331 -2.47 -6.81 -5.32
N SER A 332 -3.07 -7.16 -6.45
CA SER A 332 -3.58 -6.19 -7.42
C SER A 332 -4.71 -5.36 -6.83
N SER A 333 -5.64 -5.98 -6.11
CA SER A 333 -6.73 -5.28 -5.41
C SER A 333 -6.19 -4.31 -4.36
N VAL A 334 -5.19 -4.70 -3.58
CA VAL A 334 -4.52 -3.81 -2.62
C VAL A 334 -3.78 -2.68 -3.31
N ALA A 335 -3.12 -2.94 -4.44
CA ALA A 335 -2.44 -1.91 -5.22
C ALA A 335 -3.41 -0.83 -5.71
N TYR A 336 -4.64 -1.19 -6.02
CA TYR A 336 -5.70 -0.29 -6.42
C TYR A 336 -6.33 0.44 -5.23
N ILE A 337 -6.89 -0.31 -4.30
CA ILE A 337 -7.68 0.26 -3.19
C ILE A 337 -6.80 1.04 -2.20
N CYS A 338 -5.64 0.47 -1.82
CA CYS A 338 -4.78 1.06 -0.79
C CYS A 338 -3.52 1.71 -1.35
N SER A 339 -3.31 1.68 -2.66
CA SER A 339 -2.14 2.21 -3.37
C SER A 339 -0.89 1.32 -3.33
N PRO A 340 0.07 1.52 -4.25
CA PRO A 340 1.32 0.75 -4.37
C PRO A 340 2.14 0.58 -3.08
N PRO A 341 2.21 1.59 -2.17
CA PRO A 341 2.94 1.44 -0.92
C PRO A 341 2.52 0.27 -0.04
N PHE A 342 1.28 -0.20 -0.16
CA PHE A 342 0.75 -1.32 0.62
C PHE A 342 1.03 -2.70 0.01
N VAL A 343 1.45 -2.75 -1.25
CA VAL A 343 1.77 -3.99 -1.96
C VAL A 343 2.87 -4.81 -1.26
N PRO A 344 4.01 -4.22 -0.83
CA PRO A 344 5.03 -4.96 -0.11
C PRO A 344 4.51 -5.57 1.19
N MET A 345 3.69 -4.83 1.93
CA MET A 345 3.07 -5.30 3.16
C MET A 345 2.19 -6.53 2.91
N MET A 346 1.36 -6.49 1.86
CA MET A 346 0.48 -7.60 1.52
C MET A 346 1.26 -8.82 1.01
N ALA A 347 2.26 -8.62 0.15
CA ALA A 347 3.15 -9.69 -0.32
C ALA A 347 3.86 -10.40 0.84
N ALA A 348 4.28 -9.65 1.85
CA ALA A 348 4.88 -10.19 3.05
C ALA A 348 3.89 -10.99 3.91
N ALA A 349 2.68 -10.45 4.14
CA ALA A 349 1.64 -11.16 4.90
C ALA A 349 1.25 -12.49 4.23
N MET A 350 1.27 -12.52 2.90
CA MET A 350 1.03 -13.73 2.11
C MET A 350 2.25 -14.66 2.03
N LYS A 351 3.43 -14.20 2.52
CA LYS A 351 4.71 -14.90 2.37
C LYS A 351 5.03 -15.23 0.90
N ASN A 352 4.65 -14.36 -0.03
CA ASN A 352 4.82 -14.56 -1.46
C ASN A 352 5.51 -13.35 -2.11
N LYS A 353 6.84 -13.44 -2.27
CA LYS A 353 7.66 -12.38 -2.89
C LYS A 353 7.40 -12.23 -4.40
N SER A 354 6.95 -13.30 -5.07
CA SER A 354 6.81 -13.31 -6.52
C SER A 354 5.75 -12.36 -7.06
N VAL A 355 4.75 -12.00 -6.24
CA VAL A 355 3.68 -11.07 -6.62
C VAL A 355 4.05 -9.60 -6.42
N LEU A 356 5.18 -9.30 -5.76
CA LEU A 356 5.59 -7.95 -5.39
C LEU A 356 5.75 -7.04 -6.61
N ALA A 357 6.56 -7.44 -7.57
CA ALA A 357 6.83 -6.64 -8.76
C ALA A 357 5.58 -6.42 -9.61
N GLY A 358 4.75 -7.46 -9.75
CA GLY A 358 3.49 -7.37 -10.48
C GLY A 358 2.51 -6.41 -9.81
N GLY A 359 2.32 -6.52 -8.51
CA GLY A 359 1.45 -5.64 -7.75
C GLY A 359 1.90 -4.17 -7.80
N LEU A 360 3.20 -3.91 -7.66
CA LEU A 360 3.75 -2.55 -7.81
C LEU A 360 3.50 -2.00 -9.22
N SER A 361 3.70 -2.82 -10.26
CA SER A 361 3.44 -2.41 -11.65
C SER A 361 1.97 -2.08 -11.89
N VAL A 362 1.05 -2.87 -11.34
CA VAL A 362 -0.40 -2.62 -11.39
C VAL A 362 -0.73 -1.26 -10.78
N GLY A 363 -0.22 -0.99 -9.58
CA GLY A 363 -0.49 0.29 -8.92
C GLY A 363 0.12 1.50 -9.61
N VAL A 364 1.31 1.35 -10.22
CA VAL A 364 1.95 2.43 -11.01
C VAL A 364 1.12 2.76 -12.26
N VAL A 365 0.61 1.74 -12.97
CA VAL A 365 -0.31 1.97 -14.09
C VAL A 365 -1.57 2.68 -13.60
N GLY A 366 -2.08 2.30 -12.44
CA GLY A 366 -3.20 2.95 -11.78
C GLY A 366 -2.95 4.44 -11.52
N TYR A 367 -1.77 4.83 -11.02
CA TYR A 367 -1.40 6.25 -10.86
C TYR A 367 -1.47 7.02 -12.19
N ALA A 368 -0.96 6.43 -13.28
CA ALA A 368 -0.95 7.09 -14.57
C ALA A 368 -2.35 7.25 -15.19
N VAL A 369 -3.23 6.26 -14.98
CA VAL A 369 -4.55 6.20 -15.64
C VAL A 369 -5.66 6.80 -14.76
N GLY A 370 -5.54 6.77 -13.45
CA GLY A 370 -6.61 7.06 -12.51
C GLY A 370 -7.19 8.47 -12.62
N ASN A 371 -6.37 9.49 -12.87
CA ASN A 371 -6.86 10.86 -13.07
C ASN A 371 -7.73 10.99 -14.31
N TYR A 372 -7.30 10.40 -15.42
CA TYR A 372 -8.06 10.44 -16.67
C TYR A 372 -9.36 9.66 -16.54
N LEU A 373 -9.28 8.46 -15.98
CA LEU A 373 -10.45 7.60 -15.79
C LEU A 373 -11.44 8.24 -14.80
N GLY A 374 -10.97 8.77 -13.68
CA GLY A 374 -11.81 9.44 -12.70
C GLY A 374 -12.53 10.67 -13.27
N PHE A 375 -11.83 11.51 -14.05
CA PHE A 375 -12.44 12.65 -14.72
C PHE A 375 -13.50 12.22 -15.74
N LEU A 376 -13.19 11.21 -16.58
CA LEU A 376 -14.12 10.68 -17.55
C LEU A 376 -15.39 10.12 -16.89
N ILE A 377 -15.22 9.33 -15.83
CA ILE A 377 -16.33 8.74 -15.07
C ILE A 377 -17.19 9.81 -14.42
N ALA A 378 -16.60 10.85 -13.81
CA ALA A 378 -17.37 11.97 -13.27
C ALA A 378 -18.27 12.60 -14.34
N ARG A 379 -17.71 12.90 -15.52
CA ARG A 379 -18.46 13.48 -16.62
C ARG A 379 -19.55 12.57 -17.15
N LEU A 380 -19.31 11.27 -17.22
CA LEU A 380 -20.35 10.30 -17.61
C LEU A 380 -21.48 10.23 -16.59
N LEU A 381 -21.15 10.25 -15.28
CA LEU A 381 -22.15 10.21 -14.21
C LEU A 381 -22.98 11.50 -14.16
N GLU A 382 -22.42 12.65 -14.53
CA GLU A 382 -23.16 13.92 -14.64
C GLU A 382 -24.23 13.88 -15.73
N THR A 383 -24.12 12.98 -16.72
CA THR A 383 -25.11 12.83 -17.79
C THR A 383 -26.24 11.84 -17.48
N LEU A 384 -26.16 11.13 -16.34
CA LEU A 384 -27.14 10.11 -15.90
C LEU A 384 -28.10 10.65 -14.84
#